data_b3e8d771f07e76d67e97f7710aa664ef
#
_entry.id   b3e8d771f07e76d67e97f7710aa664ef
#
_cell.length_a   1.000
_cell.length_b   1.000
_cell.length_c   1.000
_cell.angle_alpha   90.00
_cell.angle_beta   90.00
_cell.angle_gamma   90.00
#
_symmetry.space_group_name_H-M   'P 1'
#
loop_
_entity.id
_entity.type
_entity.pdbx_description
1 polymer ?
#
loop_
_entity_poly.entity_id
_entity_poly.type
_entity_poly.pdbx_seq_one_letter_code
_entity_poly.pdbx_strand_id
1 'polypeptide(L)'
;WFSDTQPFRDKFMAFSMTVEDWTVLRVGDDHVTYHASTEGLADFAEGEGMAAEEQPDGDDGRNPGGYVNKLTADEKAKVSNAGIVIIGRGENVRALMCYGGSAKAGTPYANVCNKYRETFPGVNIYCMIVPSAAAFYMPEKVQKMSKDQSATIRNIYNHLDSAVHAVDVYTVLGEHAGEDIYLRTDHHWSPLGAYYAARKFAEVADVPFHDLDEAGYYQPDTVFRFVGSMYGYSKDIAVKKAPEDFIYYKPLKAVYETTFEQYQVDEDYQVISVGRPHKDEFFKKFKDGSSLAYSTFMGGDTKLTQVRTNVCNGRRLIILK
;
A
#
# COMPACT_ATOMS: atom_id res chain seq x y z
N TRP A 1 27.14 2.31 4.60
CA TRP A 1 27.55 1.10 5.33
C TRP A 1 27.91 1.38 6.80
N PHE A 2 28.65 2.44 7.05
CA PHE A 2 29.05 2.82 8.42
C PHE A 2 27.87 3.34 9.27
N SER A 3 26.88 3.98 8.64
CA SER A 3 25.73 4.54 9.34
C SER A 3 24.72 3.50 9.85
N ASP A 4 24.66 2.33 9.21
CA ASP A 4 23.62 1.33 9.51
C ASP A 4 24.02 0.34 10.62
N THR A 5 25.30 0.29 10.96
CA THR A 5 25.86 -0.63 11.96
C THR A 5 26.13 -0.01 13.34
N GLN A 6 25.81 1.29 13.52
CA GLN A 6 26.06 1.96 14.81
C GLN A 6 25.07 1.48 15.90
N PRO A 7 25.56 0.96 17.02
CA PRO A 7 24.70 0.63 18.15
C PRO A 7 23.99 1.91 18.65
N PHE A 8 22.69 1.80 18.88
CA PHE A 8 21.83 2.90 19.34
C PHE A 8 21.56 4.01 18.31
N ARG A 9 21.84 3.82 17.01
CA ARG A 9 21.57 4.80 15.95
C ARG A 9 20.18 5.42 16.05
N ASP A 10 19.15 4.59 16.19
CA ASP A 10 17.74 5.06 16.27
C ASP A 10 17.48 5.94 17.49
N LYS A 11 18.18 5.69 18.61
CA LYS A 11 18.10 6.54 19.80
C LYS A 11 18.81 7.87 19.61
N PHE A 12 19.97 7.86 18.94
CA PHE A 12 20.69 9.10 18.61
C PHE A 12 19.95 9.94 17.57
N MET A 13 19.36 9.32 16.55
CA MET A 13 18.55 10.00 15.57
C MET A 13 17.31 10.60 16.23
N ALA A 14 16.59 9.84 17.02
CA ALA A 14 15.43 10.33 17.77
C ALA A 14 15.79 11.46 18.74
N PHE A 15 16.97 11.41 19.37
CA PHE A 15 17.46 12.47 20.24
C PHE A 15 17.83 13.72 19.44
N SER A 16 18.54 13.57 18.31
CA SER A 16 18.89 14.69 17.42
C SER A 16 17.63 15.41 16.91
N MET A 17 16.63 14.66 16.44
CA MET A 17 15.37 15.21 15.98
C MET A 17 14.58 15.88 17.12
N THR A 18 14.66 15.35 18.34
CA THR A 18 14.04 15.98 19.51
C THR A 18 14.75 17.28 19.88
N VAL A 19 16.07 17.36 19.74
CA VAL A 19 16.85 18.60 19.96
C VAL A 19 16.58 19.62 18.86
N GLU A 20 16.46 19.21 17.61
CA GLU A 20 16.03 20.08 16.51
C GLU A 20 14.63 20.64 16.76
N ASP A 21 13.72 19.78 17.26
CA ASP A 21 12.38 20.17 17.66
C ASP A 21 12.36 21.22 18.79
N TRP A 22 13.33 21.19 19.70
CA TRP A 22 13.46 22.15 20.79
C TRP A 22 14.17 23.45 20.37
N THR A 23 15.02 23.41 19.37
CA THR A 23 15.81 24.56 18.92
C THR A 23 15.11 25.39 17.85
N VAL A 24 14.12 24.85 17.17
CA VAL A 24 13.30 25.59 16.21
C VAL A 24 12.25 26.41 16.95
N LEU A 25 12.44 27.73 17.00
CA LEU A 25 11.42 28.69 17.46
C LEU A 25 10.21 28.61 16.52
N ARG A 26 9.18 27.89 16.97
CA ARG A 26 7.95 27.65 16.22
C ARG A 26 7.00 28.81 16.42
N VAL A 27 7.13 29.81 15.56
CA VAL A 27 6.14 30.88 15.47
C VAL A 27 5.12 30.47 14.39
N GLY A 28 3.98 29.98 14.84
CA GLY A 28 2.90 29.58 13.93
C GLY A 28 2.62 28.09 13.92
N ASP A 29 1.39 27.81 13.88
CA ASP A 29 0.67 26.65 14.36
C ASP A 29 0.65 25.41 13.44
N ASP A 30 1.64 25.20 12.53
CA ASP A 30 1.52 24.22 11.48
C ASP A 30 2.79 23.40 11.26
N HIS A 31 2.72 22.14 11.69
CA HIS A 31 3.79 21.19 11.48
C HIS A 31 3.57 20.29 10.28
N VAL A 32 4.52 20.41 9.38
CA VAL A 32 4.79 19.33 8.44
C VAL A 32 6.29 19.18 8.33
N THR A 33 6.76 18.00 8.63
CA THR A 33 8.16 17.62 8.47
C THR A 33 8.29 16.68 7.29
N TYR A 34 9.42 16.75 6.63
CA TYR A 34 9.75 15.95 5.50
C TYR A 34 11.16 15.35 5.62
N HIS A 35 11.24 14.09 5.30
CA HIS A 35 12.48 13.35 5.30
C HIS A 35 12.88 12.90 3.90
N ALA A 36 14.11 13.25 3.52
CA ALA A 36 14.76 12.72 2.33
C ALA A 36 15.31 11.32 2.64
N SER A 37 15.00 10.32 1.83
CA SER A 37 15.72 9.06 1.82
C SER A 37 16.78 9.12 0.73
N THR A 38 18.01 8.80 1.08
CA THR A 38 19.13 8.75 0.13
C THR A 38 19.26 7.39 -0.56
N GLU A 39 18.43 6.41 -0.24
CA GLU A 39 18.61 5.02 -0.68
C GLU A 39 17.65 4.53 -1.79
N GLY A 40 16.77 5.35 -2.29
CA GLY A 40 15.81 4.91 -3.34
C GLY A 40 15.93 5.67 -4.66
N LEU A 41 16.74 6.73 -4.73
CA LEU A 41 16.84 7.59 -5.93
C LEU A 41 17.87 7.12 -6.94
N ALA A 42 18.81 6.25 -6.58
CA ALA A 42 19.82 5.75 -7.51
C ALA A 42 19.19 4.88 -8.61
N ASP A 43 18.21 4.05 -8.26
CA ASP A 43 17.54 3.16 -9.23
C ASP A 43 16.53 3.88 -10.14
N PHE A 44 16.10 5.10 -9.77
CA PHE A 44 15.17 5.90 -10.57
C PHE A 44 15.85 7.02 -11.38
N ALA A 45 17.10 7.33 -11.10
CA ALA A 45 17.84 8.44 -11.75
C ALA A 45 18.55 8.04 -13.05
N GLU A 46 18.72 6.74 -13.34
CA GLU A 46 19.32 6.27 -14.60
C GLU A 46 18.32 6.08 -15.74
N GLY A 47 17.03 6.29 -15.51
CA GLY A 47 16.04 6.43 -16.57
C GLY A 47 16.01 7.86 -17.10
N GLU A 48 16.65 8.08 -18.24
CA GLU A 48 16.71 9.27 -19.10
C GLU A 48 15.80 10.44 -18.70
N GLY A 49 16.38 11.63 -18.58
CA GLY A 49 15.71 12.88 -18.23
C GLY A 49 14.40 13.07 -18.99
N MET A 50 13.29 12.81 -18.32
CA MET A 50 11.96 13.02 -18.89
C MET A 50 11.61 14.49 -18.75
N ALA A 51 11.65 15.21 -19.88
CA ALA A 51 10.96 16.49 -20.02
C ALA A 51 9.49 16.30 -19.60
N ALA A 52 8.96 17.27 -18.84
CA ALA A 52 7.55 17.31 -18.54
C ALA A 52 6.78 17.38 -19.86
N GLU A 53 6.14 16.27 -20.25
CA GLU A 53 5.20 16.31 -21.38
C GLU A 53 3.97 17.13 -20.95
N GLU A 54 3.67 18.18 -21.68
CA GLU A 54 2.42 18.93 -21.55
C GLU A 54 1.25 17.95 -21.77
N GLN A 55 0.36 17.87 -20.79
CA GLN A 55 -0.87 17.10 -20.91
C GLN A 55 -1.84 17.85 -21.84
N PRO A 56 -2.57 17.16 -22.74
CA PRO A 56 -3.56 17.82 -23.56
C PRO A 56 -4.71 18.39 -22.70
N ASP A 57 -5.10 19.61 -22.99
CA ASP A 57 -6.25 20.30 -22.38
C ASP A 57 -7.52 19.44 -22.46
N GLY A 58 -8.15 19.19 -21.28
CA GLY A 58 -9.54 18.65 -21.25
C GLY A 58 -9.64 17.50 -20.31
N ASP A 59 -9.31 16.74 -19.70
CA ASP A 59 -9.38 15.81 -18.58
C ASP A 59 -7.96 15.57 -18.12
N ASP A 60 -7.62 16.15 -16.99
CA ASP A 60 -6.26 16.08 -16.47
C ASP A 60 -5.86 14.65 -16.01
N GLY A 61 -6.72 13.68 -16.26
CA GLY A 61 -6.47 12.29 -16.00
C GLY A 61 -6.26 11.89 -14.54
N ARG A 62 -6.50 12.82 -13.62
CA ARG A 62 -6.24 12.59 -12.18
C ARG A 62 -7.32 11.78 -11.49
N ASN A 63 -8.45 11.57 -12.15
CA ASN A 63 -9.59 10.96 -11.49
C ASN A 63 -10.49 10.21 -12.49
N PRO A 64 -10.10 8.99 -12.91
CA PRO A 64 -10.82 8.24 -13.93
C PRO A 64 -12.27 7.90 -13.54
N GLY A 65 -12.59 7.88 -12.25
CA GLY A 65 -13.95 7.65 -11.74
C GLY A 65 -14.74 8.93 -11.45
N GLY A 66 -14.19 10.12 -11.72
CA GLY A 66 -14.83 11.38 -11.36
C GLY A 66 -14.87 11.64 -9.85
N TYR A 67 -14.08 10.90 -9.05
CA TYR A 67 -14.02 11.10 -7.62
C TYR A 67 -13.39 12.45 -7.27
N VAL A 68 -14.05 13.20 -6.41
CA VAL A 68 -13.53 14.45 -5.85
C VAL A 68 -13.08 14.19 -4.42
N ASN A 69 -11.80 14.36 -4.15
CA ASN A 69 -11.29 14.26 -2.79
C ASN A 69 -11.90 15.37 -1.93
N LYS A 70 -12.75 14.97 -0.97
CA LYS A 70 -13.43 15.89 -0.06
C LYS A 70 -12.63 16.16 1.22
N LEU A 71 -11.49 15.49 1.40
CA LEU A 71 -10.65 15.68 2.56
C LEU A 71 -9.78 16.92 2.34
N THR A 72 -9.98 17.93 3.15
CA THR A 72 -9.05 19.04 3.29
C THR A 72 -7.81 18.55 4.03
N ALA A 73 -6.77 18.24 3.29
CA ALA A 73 -5.47 18.00 3.88
C ALA A 73 -4.84 19.34 4.30
N ASP A 74 -4.01 19.31 5.35
CA ASP A 74 -3.34 20.49 5.89
C ASP A 74 -2.52 21.20 4.79
N GLU A 75 -2.84 22.46 4.50
CA GLU A 75 -2.20 23.27 3.46
C GLU A 75 -0.70 23.57 3.68
N LYS A 76 -0.16 23.21 4.86
CA LYS A 76 1.20 23.57 5.27
C LYS A 76 2.20 22.43 5.24
N ALA A 77 1.88 21.36 4.53
CA ALA A 77 2.80 20.23 4.33
C ALA A 77 4.16 20.66 3.74
N LYS A 78 5.27 20.32 4.40
CA LYS A 78 6.62 20.46 3.87
C LYS A 78 7.02 19.19 3.15
N VAL A 79 7.77 19.33 2.07
CA VAL A 79 8.17 18.23 1.21
C VAL A 79 9.68 18.20 1.07
N SER A 80 10.28 17.07 1.11
CA SER A 80 11.69 16.81 0.88
C SER A 80 11.96 15.85 -0.30
N ASN A 81 13.24 15.60 -0.60
CA ASN A 81 13.72 14.95 -1.81
C ASN A 81 13.52 13.42 -1.89
N ALA A 82 12.92 12.78 -0.92
CA ALA A 82 12.81 11.33 -0.91
C ALA A 82 11.39 10.79 -0.93
N GLY A 83 10.45 11.63 -1.17
CA GLY A 83 9.13 11.16 -1.43
C GLY A 83 8.32 10.68 -0.22
N ILE A 84 8.58 11.18 0.99
CA ILE A 84 7.69 11.00 2.14
C ILE A 84 7.20 12.37 2.61
N VAL A 85 5.90 12.54 2.63
CA VAL A 85 5.22 13.72 3.17
C VAL A 85 4.54 13.32 4.48
N ILE A 86 4.79 14.08 5.54
CA ILE A 86 4.13 13.88 6.83
C ILE A 86 3.17 15.04 7.05
N ILE A 87 1.93 14.71 7.30
CA ILE A 87 0.83 15.65 7.50
C ILE A 87 0.14 15.41 8.85
N GLY A 88 -0.61 16.41 9.31
CA GLY A 88 -1.37 16.31 10.55
C GLY A 88 -0.54 16.54 11.80
N ARG A 89 -1.19 16.40 12.96
CA ARG A 89 -0.60 16.64 14.30
C ARG A 89 -1.08 15.64 15.32
N GLY A 90 -0.28 15.42 16.36
CA GLY A 90 -0.62 14.55 17.48
C GLY A 90 -1.01 13.17 16.98
N GLU A 91 -2.16 12.70 17.36
CA GLU A 91 -2.70 11.38 16.96
C GLU A 91 -3.15 11.32 15.51
N ASN A 92 -3.33 12.46 14.83
CA ASN A 92 -3.78 12.54 13.44
C ASN A 92 -2.61 12.63 12.45
N VAL A 93 -1.38 12.42 12.88
CA VAL A 93 -0.23 12.36 11.98
C VAL A 93 -0.38 11.22 11.00
N ARG A 94 -0.15 11.53 9.72
CA ARG A 94 -0.14 10.55 8.62
C ARG A 94 1.12 10.75 7.79
N ALA A 95 1.80 9.67 7.48
CA ALA A 95 2.94 9.68 6.58
C ALA A 95 2.54 9.13 5.21
N LEU A 96 2.86 9.86 4.14
CA LEU A 96 2.49 9.57 2.77
C LEU A 96 3.74 9.35 1.93
N MET A 97 3.84 8.19 1.31
CA MET A 97 4.91 7.92 0.34
C MET A 97 4.49 8.49 -1.02
N CYS A 98 5.32 9.41 -1.56
CA CYS A 98 5.07 10.00 -2.87
C CYS A 98 5.20 8.95 -3.98
N TYR A 99 4.39 9.08 -5.00
CA TYR A 99 4.44 8.23 -6.18
C TYR A 99 5.31 8.86 -7.26
N GLY A 100 6.29 8.13 -7.77
CA GLY A 100 7.25 8.62 -8.77
C GLY A 100 7.00 8.12 -10.21
N GLY A 101 6.00 7.25 -10.41
CA GLY A 101 5.72 6.65 -11.73
C GLY A 101 5.15 7.62 -12.75
N SER A 102 5.03 7.16 -14.00
CA SER A 102 4.40 7.92 -15.10
C SER A 102 3.30 7.10 -15.76
N ALA A 103 2.43 7.76 -16.51
CA ALA A 103 1.38 7.08 -17.25
C ALA A 103 1.94 5.97 -18.15
N LYS A 104 3.00 6.25 -18.91
CA LYS A 104 3.65 5.27 -19.83
C LYS A 104 4.28 4.09 -19.11
N ALA A 105 4.69 4.23 -17.85
CA ALA A 105 5.28 3.15 -17.06
C ALA A 105 4.29 1.99 -16.82
N GLY A 106 3.01 2.21 -16.95
CA GLY A 106 1.99 1.16 -16.82
C GLY A 106 1.91 0.19 -18.01
N THR A 107 2.35 0.58 -19.20
CA THR A 107 2.22 -0.25 -20.41
C THR A 107 2.90 -1.61 -20.30
N PRO A 108 4.15 -1.74 -19.81
CA PRO A 108 4.79 -3.06 -19.61
C PRO A 108 3.97 -3.97 -18.68
N TYR A 109 3.36 -3.41 -17.64
CA TYR A 109 2.52 -4.18 -16.73
C TYR A 109 1.26 -4.73 -17.43
N ALA A 110 0.56 -3.91 -18.21
CA ALA A 110 -0.56 -4.36 -19.03
C ALA A 110 -0.16 -5.50 -19.99
N ASN A 111 1.01 -5.37 -20.62
CA ASN A 111 1.55 -6.42 -21.50
C ASN A 111 1.77 -7.76 -20.79
N VAL A 112 2.19 -7.71 -19.51
CA VAL A 112 2.33 -8.94 -18.69
C VAL A 112 0.95 -9.57 -18.44
N CYS A 113 -0.07 -8.79 -18.10
CA CYS A 113 -1.44 -9.29 -17.93
C CYS A 113 -1.98 -9.92 -19.22
N ASN A 114 -1.78 -9.26 -20.36
CA ASN A 114 -2.16 -9.77 -21.67
C ASN A 114 -1.43 -11.07 -21.99
N LYS A 115 -0.13 -11.16 -21.66
CA LYS A 115 0.65 -12.37 -21.85
C LYS A 115 0.15 -13.56 -21.02
N TYR A 116 -0.30 -13.31 -19.78
CA TYR A 116 -0.97 -14.36 -18.99
C TYR A 116 -2.26 -14.82 -19.66
N ARG A 117 -3.05 -13.90 -20.22
CA ARG A 117 -4.27 -14.25 -20.94
C ARG A 117 -4.00 -15.14 -22.17
N GLU A 118 -2.98 -14.80 -22.96
CA GLU A 118 -2.55 -15.61 -24.11
C GLU A 118 -2.07 -17.00 -23.68
N THR A 119 -1.28 -17.05 -22.61
CA THR A 119 -0.64 -18.31 -22.15
C THR A 119 -1.66 -19.25 -21.51
N PHE A 120 -2.69 -18.72 -20.85
CA PHE A 120 -3.70 -19.48 -20.12
C PHE A 120 -5.12 -19.17 -20.61
N PRO A 121 -5.50 -19.53 -21.83
CA PRO A 121 -6.78 -19.12 -22.43
C PRO A 121 -8.03 -19.65 -21.70
N GLY A 122 -7.88 -20.70 -20.89
CA GLY A 122 -8.94 -21.26 -20.06
C GLY A 122 -9.07 -20.64 -18.66
N VAL A 123 -8.26 -19.61 -18.34
CA VAL A 123 -8.26 -18.94 -17.02
C VAL A 123 -8.73 -17.51 -17.17
N ASN A 124 -9.63 -17.08 -16.28
CA ASN A 124 -9.99 -15.66 -16.22
C ASN A 124 -8.83 -14.88 -15.60
N ILE A 125 -8.37 -13.85 -16.30
CA ILE A 125 -7.29 -12.96 -15.82
C ILE A 125 -7.93 -11.66 -15.35
N TYR A 126 -7.57 -11.24 -14.15
CA TYR A 126 -8.01 -9.99 -13.53
C TYR A 126 -6.79 -9.10 -13.28
N CYS A 127 -6.91 -7.83 -13.63
CA CYS A 127 -5.90 -6.82 -13.35
C CYS A 127 -6.46 -5.85 -12.30
N MET A 128 -5.89 -5.85 -11.11
CA MET A 128 -6.30 -4.99 -9.99
C MET A 128 -5.11 -4.17 -9.52
N ILE A 129 -5.12 -2.88 -9.79
CA ILE A 129 -4.05 -1.95 -9.40
C ILE A 129 -4.49 -1.17 -8.18
N VAL A 130 -3.77 -1.34 -7.08
CA VAL A 130 -4.05 -0.68 -5.81
C VAL A 130 -3.24 0.62 -5.72
N PRO A 131 -3.88 1.79 -5.63
CA PRO A 131 -3.16 3.05 -5.40
C PRO A 131 -2.56 3.09 -4.00
N SER A 132 -1.55 3.93 -3.79
CA SER A 132 -1.07 4.22 -2.43
C SER A 132 -1.90 5.32 -1.76
N ALA A 133 -1.74 5.49 -0.45
CA ALA A 133 -2.42 6.54 0.34
C ALA A 133 -2.25 7.94 -0.24
N ALA A 134 -1.12 8.23 -0.89
CA ALA A 134 -0.85 9.53 -1.51
C ALA A 134 -1.85 9.90 -2.62
N ALA A 135 -2.54 8.93 -3.22
CA ALA A 135 -3.57 9.20 -4.22
C ALA A 135 -4.76 9.97 -3.64
N PHE A 136 -5.06 9.79 -2.35
CA PHE A 136 -6.27 10.31 -1.72
C PHE A 136 -5.99 11.38 -0.66
N TYR A 137 -4.83 11.32 -0.01
CA TYR A 137 -4.54 12.16 1.18
C TYR A 137 -3.43 13.18 0.95
N MET A 138 -2.86 13.26 -0.26
CA MET A 138 -1.81 14.25 -0.55
C MET A 138 -2.41 15.66 -0.57
N PRO A 139 -1.89 16.60 0.25
CA PRO A 139 -2.34 17.99 0.23
C PRO A 139 -2.12 18.63 -1.14
N GLU A 140 -3.07 19.44 -1.62
CA GLU A 140 -2.99 20.13 -2.91
C GLU A 140 -1.68 20.92 -3.06
N LYS A 141 -1.27 21.62 -2.01
CA LYS A 141 -0.03 22.43 -1.97
C LYS A 141 1.23 21.65 -2.33
N VAL A 142 1.27 20.36 -1.97
CA VAL A 142 2.42 19.47 -2.18
C VAL A 142 2.13 18.36 -3.19
N GLN A 143 0.98 18.42 -3.85
CA GLN A 143 0.56 17.42 -4.84
C GLN A 143 1.58 17.27 -5.98
N LYS A 144 2.30 18.35 -6.34
CA LYS A 144 3.36 18.33 -7.36
C LYS A 144 4.52 17.37 -7.05
N MET A 145 4.65 16.95 -5.79
CA MET A 145 5.72 16.06 -5.34
C MET A 145 5.36 14.58 -5.52
N SER A 146 4.09 14.29 -5.74
CA SER A 146 3.63 12.94 -6.08
C SER A 146 3.03 12.99 -7.48
N LYS A 147 3.47 12.08 -8.34
CA LYS A 147 2.88 11.92 -9.67
C LYS A 147 1.45 11.39 -9.55
N ASP A 148 0.67 11.62 -10.59
CA ASP A 148 -0.71 11.14 -10.65
C ASP A 148 -0.78 9.62 -10.87
N GLN A 149 -1.24 8.90 -9.85
CA GLN A 149 -1.41 7.45 -9.91
C GLN A 149 -2.58 7.06 -10.84
N SER A 150 -3.62 7.88 -10.91
CA SER A 150 -4.79 7.61 -11.73
C SER A 150 -4.44 7.56 -13.22
N ALA A 151 -3.53 8.42 -13.67
CA ALA A 151 -3.05 8.42 -15.05
C ALA A 151 -2.31 7.11 -15.41
N THR A 152 -1.50 6.58 -14.49
CA THR A 152 -0.83 5.29 -14.69
C THR A 152 -1.83 4.13 -14.69
N ILE A 153 -2.78 4.11 -13.74
CA ILE A 153 -3.80 3.06 -13.64
C ILE A 153 -4.67 3.04 -14.89
N ARG A 154 -5.11 4.20 -15.34
CA ARG A 154 -5.89 4.33 -16.59
C ARG A 154 -5.09 3.86 -17.80
N ASN A 155 -3.82 4.22 -17.89
CA ASN A 155 -2.97 3.74 -18.98
C ASN A 155 -2.86 2.20 -18.97
N ILE A 156 -2.69 1.58 -17.81
CA ILE A 156 -2.69 0.12 -17.68
C ILE A 156 -4.00 -0.45 -18.23
N TYR A 157 -5.14 0.02 -17.73
CA TYR A 157 -6.45 -0.52 -18.13
C TYR A 157 -6.76 -0.29 -19.61
N ASN A 158 -6.32 0.81 -20.19
CA ASN A 158 -6.50 1.10 -21.62
C ASN A 158 -5.66 0.21 -22.55
N HIS A 159 -4.61 -0.43 -22.02
CA HIS A 159 -3.74 -1.35 -22.77
C HIS A 159 -4.02 -2.83 -22.48
N LEU A 160 -5.01 -3.14 -21.65
CA LEU A 160 -5.43 -4.52 -21.42
C LEU A 160 -6.13 -5.09 -22.65
N ASP A 161 -5.90 -6.36 -22.93
CA ASP A 161 -6.74 -7.14 -23.85
C ASP A 161 -8.19 -7.15 -23.36
N SER A 162 -9.14 -7.14 -24.26
CA SER A 162 -10.57 -7.15 -23.93
C SER A 162 -11.04 -8.35 -23.11
N ALA A 163 -10.27 -9.43 -23.08
CA ALA A 163 -10.52 -10.61 -22.27
C ALA A 163 -9.81 -10.60 -20.91
N VAL A 164 -9.11 -9.53 -20.57
CA VAL A 164 -8.54 -9.28 -19.23
C VAL A 164 -9.48 -8.35 -18.47
N HIS A 165 -9.95 -8.78 -17.32
CA HIS A 165 -10.91 -8.02 -16.52
C HIS A 165 -10.19 -6.96 -15.68
N ALA A 166 -10.43 -5.68 -15.94
CA ALA A 166 -9.97 -4.60 -15.06
C ALA A 166 -10.83 -4.54 -13.78
N VAL A 167 -10.17 -4.42 -12.62
CA VAL A 167 -10.84 -4.24 -11.32
C VAL A 167 -10.52 -2.84 -10.81
N ASP A 168 -11.45 -1.91 -10.99
CA ASP A 168 -11.27 -0.51 -10.59
C ASP A 168 -11.44 -0.34 -9.08
N VAL A 169 -10.35 -0.52 -8.35
CA VAL A 169 -10.31 -0.25 -6.91
C VAL A 169 -9.94 1.20 -6.61
N TYR A 170 -9.42 1.96 -7.58
CA TYR A 170 -9.12 3.38 -7.38
C TYR A 170 -10.38 4.16 -7.04
N THR A 171 -11.43 4.00 -7.84
CA THR A 171 -12.71 4.67 -7.63
C THR A 171 -13.34 4.24 -6.30
N VAL A 172 -13.41 2.94 -6.03
CA VAL A 172 -14.01 2.43 -4.78
C VAL A 172 -13.27 2.94 -3.54
N LEU A 173 -11.94 2.88 -3.52
CA LEU A 173 -11.17 3.40 -2.39
C LEU A 173 -11.33 4.92 -2.25
N GLY A 174 -11.43 5.64 -3.37
CA GLY A 174 -11.70 7.07 -3.37
C GLY A 174 -13.05 7.42 -2.73
N GLU A 175 -14.10 6.67 -3.03
CA GLU A 175 -15.44 6.84 -2.42
C GLU A 175 -15.42 6.66 -0.90
N HIS A 176 -14.52 5.81 -0.39
CA HIS A 176 -14.32 5.51 1.02
C HIS A 176 -13.14 6.25 1.67
N ALA A 177 -12.55 7.25 1.01
CA ALA A 177 -11.36 7.95 1.52
C ALA A 177 -11.60 8.72 2.83
N GLY A 178 -12.86 8.94 3.22
CA GLY A 178 -13.24 9.50 4.53
C GLY A 178 -13.16 8.50 5.67
N GLU A 179 -12.92 7.22 5.40
CA GLU A 179 -12.78 6.15 6.37
C GLU A 179 -11.30 5.75 6.52
N ASP A 180 -10.99 4.92 7.50
CA ASP A 180 -9.62 4.46 7.76
C ASP A 180 -9.19 3.35 6.78
N ILE A 181 -9.28 3.63 5.48
CA ILE A 181 -8.92 2.68 4.40
C ILE A 181 -7.42 2.54 4.17
N TYR A 182 -6.60 3.45 4.69
CA TYR A 182 -5.14 3.37 4.72
C TYR A 182 -4.61 3.61 6.12
N LEU A 183 -3.61 2.85 6.49
CA LEU A 183 -2.87 3.05 7.73
C LEU A 183 -2.14 4.40 7.69
N ARG A 184 -2.09 5.10 8.84
CA ARG A 184 -1.47 6.42 8.93
C ARG A 184 0.04 6.35 9.11
N THR A 185 0.51 5.33 9.81
CA THR A 185 1.92 5.15 10.16
C THR A 185 2.60 4.05 9.34
N ASP A 186 1.86 3.45 8.40
CA ASP A 186 2.35 2.41 7.50
C ASP A 186 2.06 2.76 6.03
N HIS A 187 2.82 2.19 5.10
CA HIS A 187 2.64 2.46 3.67
C HIS A 187 1.52 1.63 3.02
N HIS A 188 0.95 0.70 3.74
CA HIS A 188 -0.10 -0.18 3.24
C HIS A 188 -1.51 0.42 3.44
N TRP A 189 -2.44 -0.09 2.67
CA TRP A 189 -3.85 0.03 3.01
C TRP A 189 -4.18 -0.66 4.33
N SER A 190 -5.29 -0.27 4.94
CA SER A 190 -5.82 -0.96 6.11
C SER A 190 -6.57 -2.24 5.69
N PRO A 191 -6.88 -3.15 6.62
CA PRO A 191 -7.79 -4.27 6.33
C PRO A 191 -9.17 -3.83 5.84
N LEU A 192 -9.66 -2.65 6.22
CA LEU A 192 -10.90 -2.07 5.70
C LEU A 192 -10.77 -1.70 4.22
N GLY A 193 -9.66 -1.04 3.84
CA GLY A 193 -9.39 -0.73 2.43
C GLY A 193 -9.27 -2.00 1.58
N ALA A 194 -8.57 -3.02 2.11
CA ALA A 194 -8.46 -4.32 1.44
C ALA A 194 -9.83 -5.02 1.30
N TYR A 195 -10.73 -4.87 2.28
CA TYR A 195 -12.09 -5.37 2.21
C TYR A 195 -12.86 -4.73 1.03
N TYR A 196 -12.84 -3.41 0.89
CA TYR A 196 -13.52 -2.75 -0.24
C TYR A 196 -12.97 -3.18 -1.60
N ALA A 197 -11.66 -3.34 -1.70
CA ALA A 197 -11.04 -3.84 -2.92
C ALA A 197 -11.42 -5.31 -3.21
N ALA A 198 -11.46 -6.16 -2.20
CA ALA A 198 -11.87 -7.56 -2.33
C ALA A 198 -13.36 -7.67 -2.72
N ARG A 199 -14.22 -6.81 -2.17
CA ARG A 199 -15.63 -6.71 -2.57
C ARG A 199 -15.78 -6.32 -4.05
N LYS A 200 -15.00 -5.33 -4.50
CA LYS A 200 -14.98 -4.95 -5.93
C LYS A 200 -14.46 -6.06 -6.82
N PHE A 201 -13.43 -6.78 -6.41
CA PHE A 201 -12.98 -7.96 -7.13
C PHE A 201 -14.07 -9.02 -7.23
N ALA A 202 -14.77 -9.31 -6.12
CA ALA A 202 -15.83 -10.30 -6.09
C ALA A 202 -17.00 -9.93 -7.03
N GLU A 203 -17.36 -8.64 -7.08
CA GLU A 203 -18.36 -8.11 -8.03
C GLU A 203 -17.93 -8.38 -9.49
N VAL A 204 -16.69 -8.01 -9.86
CA VAL A 204 -16.18 -8.20 -11.23
C VAL A 204 -16.02 -9.68 -11.59
N ALA A 205 -15.68 -10.52 -10.61
CA ALA A 205 -15.50 -11.96 -10.79
C ALA A 205 -16.80 -12.76 -10.70
N ASP A 206 -17.92 -12.11 -10.45
CA ASP A 206 -19.24 -12.74 -10.22
C ASP A 206 -19.14 -13.86 -9.17
N VAL A 207 -18.61 -13.52 -7.99
CA VAL A 207 -18.52 -14.44 -6.86
C VAL A 207 -19.26 -13.85 -5.65
N PRO A 208 -19.98 -14.68 -4.85
CA PRO A 208 -20.60 -14.22 -3.63
C PRO A 208 -19.58 -13.60 -2.67
N PHE A 209 -19.95 -12.52 -2.03
CA PHE A 209 -19.15 -11.83 -1.04
C PHE A 209 -20.04 -11.39 0.13
N HIS A 210 -19.51 -11.44 1.35
CA HIS A 210 -20.26 -11.09 2.55
C HIS A 210 -19.88 -9.67 3.00
N ASP A 211 -20.88 -8.89 3.36
CA ASP A 211 -20.68 -7.55 3.88
C ASP A 211 -20.18 -7.58 5.33
N LEU A 212 -19.35 -6.58 5.73
CA LEU A 212 -18.77 -6.52 7.08
C LEU A 212 -19.85 -6.36 8.18
N ASP A 213 -20.97 -5.75 7.84
CA ASP A 213 -22.11 -5.56 8.74
C ASP A 213 -23.06 -6.78 8.80
N GLU A 214 -22.79 -7.82 8.02
CA GLU A 214 -23.57 -9.06 8.07
C GLU A 214 -23.39 -9.74 9.43
N ALA A 215 -24.48 -9.77 10.18
CA ALA A 215 -24.49 -10.25 11.56
C ALA A 215 -23.93 -11.67 11.70
N GLY A 216 -22.94 -11.85 12.55
CA GLY A 216 -22.32 -13.14 12.86
C GLY A 216 -21.47 -13.73 11.74
N TYR A 217 -21.07 -12.93 10.74
CA TYR A 217 -20.15 -13.40 9.70
C TYR A 217 -18.70 -13.05 9.97
N TYR A 218 -18.41 -11.82 10.41
CA TYR A 218 -17.09 -11.36 10.75
C TYR A 218 -16.96 -11.01 12.23
N GLN A 219 -15.78 -11.22 12.77
CA GLN A 219 -15.37 -10.75 14.09
C GLN A 219 -14.18 -9.82 13.95
N PRO A 220 -14.27 -8.57 14.39
CA PRO A 220 -13.10 -7.69 14.46
C PRO A 220 -12.14 -8.17 15.55
N ASP A 221 -10.85 -7.99 15.30
CA ASP A 221 -9.77 -8.14 16.26
C ASP A 221 -8.81 -6.98 16.08
N THR A 222 -8.04 -6.62 17.12
CA THR A 222 -7.25 -5.41 17.11
C THR A 222 -5.87 -5.64 17.72
N VAL A 223 -4.84 -5.11 17.06
CA VAL A 223 -3.52 -4.87 17.67
C VAL A 223 -3.44 -3.39 17.98
N PHE A 224 -3.50 -3.04 19.26
CA PHE A 224 -3.48 -1.66 19.71
C PHE A 224 -2.10 -1.03 19.57
N ARG A 225 -2.06 0.29 19.38
CA ARG A 225 -0.83 1.10 19.39
C ARG A 225 0.21 0.65 18.35
N PHE A 226 -0.23 0.28 17.17
CA PHE A 226 0.62 -0.04 16.04
C PHE A 226 1.33 1.22 15.52
N VAL A 227 2.62 1.09 15.24
CA VAL A 227 3.40 2.07 14.47
C VAL A 227 4.11 1.29 13.37
N GLY A 228 3.74 1.57 12.12
CA GLY A 228 4.18 0.83 10.97
C GLY A 228 5.51 1.29 10.37
N SER A 229 5.74 0.84 9.15
CA SER A 229 6.96 1.00 8.38
C SER A 229 7.37 2.44 8.09
N MET A 230 6.40 3.38 8.05
CA MET A 230 6.69 4.77 7.71
C MET A 230 7.59 5.46 8.75
N TYR A 231 7.53 5.06 10.03
CA TYR A 231 8.54 5.46 10.99
C TYR A 231 9.92 4.92 10.63
N GLY A 232 9.99 3.67 10.19
CA GLY A 232 11.24 3.04 9.74
C GLY A 232 11.90 3.78 8.59
N TYR A 233 11.11 4.27 7.64
CA TYR A 233 11.59 5.01 6.47
C TYR A 233 11.93 6.47 6.77
N SER A 234 11.03 7.19 7.44
CA SER A 234 11.19 8.62 7.71
C SER A 234 12.08 8.93 8.91
N LYS A 235 12.14 8.02 9.89
CA LYS A 235 12.71 8.25 11.22
C LYS A 235 12.05 9.42 11.98
N ASP A 236 10.92 9.93 11.48
CA ASP A 236 10.24 11.07 12.09
C ASP A 236 9.56 10.67 13.41
N ILE A 237 9.92 11.39 14.47
CA ILE A 237 9.39 11.15 15.81
C ILE A 237 7.88 11.45 15.90
N ALA A 238 7.35 12.32 15.03
CA ALA A 238 5.91 12.60 14.99
C ALA A 238 5.12 11.35 14.59
N VAL A 239 5.61 10.58 13.61
CA VAL A 239 5.01 9.30 13.21
C VAL A 239 5.07 8.29 14.36
N LYS A 240 6.20 8.20 15.05
CA LYS A 240 6.35 7.31 16.21
C LYS A 240 5.40 7.65 17.36
N LYS A 241 5.12 8.94 17.56
CA LYS A 241 4.24 9.43 18.63
C LYS A 241 2.76 9.39 18.28
N ALA A 242 2.40 8.96 17.08
CA ALA A 242 1.02 8.87 16.58
C ALA A 242 0.60 7.41 16.33
N PRO A 243 0.69 6.50 17.31
CA PRO A 243 0.26 5.13 17.11
C PRO A 243 -1.21 5.07 16.70
N GLU A 244 -1.56 4.03 15.97
CA GLU A 244 -2.92 3.76 15.53
C GLU A 244 -3.33 2.32 15.88
N ASP A 245 -4.61 2.02 15.80
CA ASP A 245 -5.10 0.68 16.05
C ASP A 245 -5.21 -0.08 14.73
N PHE A 246 -4.55 -1.24 14.66
CA PHE A 246 -4.62 -2.13 13.52
C PHE A 246 -5.81 -3.07 13.70
N ILE A 247 -6.95 -2.72 13.09
CA ILE A 247 -8.20 -3.47 13.16
C ILE A 247 -8.29 -4.39 11.96
N TYR A 248 -8.55 -5.67 12.19
CA TYR A 248 -8.74 -6.66 11.13
C TYR A 248 -9.94 -7.56 11.42
N TYR A 249 -10.48 -8.21 10.38
CA TYR A 249 -11.74 -8.92 10.45
C TYR A 249 -11.53 -10.42 10.16
N LYS A 250 -11.98 -11.27 11.06
CA LYS A 250 -11.90 -12.72 10.92
C LYS A 250 -13.25 -13.28 10.51
N PRO A 251 -13.37 -13.99 9.38
CA PRO A 251 -14.58 -14.71 9.07
C PRO A 251 -14.82 -15.84 10.08
N LEU A 252 -15.98 -15.83 10.73
CA LEU A 252 -16.31 -16.79 11.80
C LEU A 252 -16.60 -18.20 11.28
N LYS A 253 -17.05 -18.31 10.02
CA LYS A 253 -17.49 -19.59 9.44
C LYS A 253 -16.42 -20.23 8.55
N ALA A 254 -15.31 -19.53 8.31
CA ALA A 254 -14.23 -20.05 7.47
C ALA A 254 -13.18 -20.81 8.30
N VAL A 255 -12.87 -22.01 7.85
CA VAL A 255 -11.74 -22.80 8.37
C VAL A 255 -10.62 -22.71 7.34
N TYR A 256 -9.42 -22.36 7.79
CA TYR A 256 -8.25 -22.17 6.94
C TYR A 256 -7.25 -23.29 7.18
N GLU A 257 -6.75 -23.86 6.09
CA GLU A 257 -5.55 -24.69 6.07
C GLU A 257 -4.50 -23.95 5.24
N THR A 258 -3.44 -23.45 5.89
CA THR A 258 -2.41 -22.64 5.25
C THR A 258 -1.10 -23.41 5.19
N THR A 259 -0.52 -23.50 4.01
CA THR A 259 0.79 -24.11 3.77
C THR A 259 1.71 -23.09 3.13
N PHE A 260 2.91 -22.96 3.67
CA PHE A 260 3.95 -22.06 3.19
C PHE A 260 5.05 -22.88 2.52
N GLU A 261 5.53 -22.39 1.38
CA GLU A 261 6.71 -22.90 0.70
C GLU A 261 7.70 -21.75 0.49
N GLN A 262 8.96 -22.00 0.83
CA GLN A 262 10.04 -21.03 0.65
C GLN A 262 10.90 -21.46 -0.52
N TYR A 263 11.16 -20.52 -1.42
CA TYR A 263 12.04 -20.70 -2.57
C TYR A 263 13.27 -19.83 -2.39
N GLN A 264 14.45 -20.37 -2.67
CA GLN A 264 15.66 -19.59 -2.89
C GLN A 264 15.80 -19.36 -4.39
N VAL A 265 16.16 -18.15 -4.76
CA VAL A 265 16.35 -17.74 -6.16
C VAL A 265 17.74 -17.12 -6.31
N ASP A 266 18.32 -17.26 -7.49
CA ASP A 266 19.54 -16.55 -7.88
C ASP A 266 19.27 -15.10 -8.30
N GLU A 267 20.32 -14.44 -8.82
CA GLU A 267 20.26 -13.04 -9.27
C GLU A 267 19.29 -12.85 -10.46
N ASP A 268 19.10 -13.89 -11.27
CA ASP A 268 18.18 -13.93 -12.42
C ASP A 268 16.76 -14.40 -12.02
N TYR A 269 16.45 -14.48 -10.72
CA TYR A 269 15.19 -14.97 -10.18
C TYR A 269 14.87 -16.44 -10.53
N GLN A 270 15.88 -17.25 -10.90
CA GLN A 270 15.68 -18.67 -11.12
C GLN A 270 15.69 -19.43 -9.79
N VAL A 271 14.76 -20.36 -9.62
CA VAL A 271 14.68 -21.15 -8.38
C VAL A 271 15.87 -22.12 -8.31
N ILE A 272 16.71 -21.93 -7.28
CA ILE A 272 17.89 -22.77 -7.02
C ILE A 272 17.65 -23.79 -5.91
N SER A 273 16.70 -23.54 -5.01
CA SER A 273 16.25 -24.54 -4.04
C SER A 273 14.82 -24.28 -3.57
N VAL A 274 14.16 -25.35 -3.14
CA VAL A 274 12.80 -25.29 -2.56
C VAL A 274 12.86 -25.89 -1.17
N GLY A 275 12.42 -25.13 -0.17
CA GLY A 275 12.30 -25.60 1.22
C GLY A 275 11.16 -26.60 1.38
N ARG A 276 11.13 -27.27 2.53
CA ARG A 276 10.01 -28.17 2.85
C ARG A 276 8.75 -27.36 3.15
N PRO A 277 7.60 -27.68 2.53
CA PRO A 277 6.34 -27.06 2.89
C PRO A 277 6.04 -27.27 4.38
N HIS A 278 5.56 -26.23 5.05
CA HIS A 278 5.13 -26.29 6.45
C HIS A 278 3.76 -25.64 6.64
N LYS A 279 2.98 -26.19 7.56
CA LYS A 279 1.67 -25.63 7.91
C LYS A 279 1.84 -24.61 9.04
N ASP A 280 1.09 -23.54 8.96
CA ASP A 280 1.04 -22.53 10.00
C ASP A 280 -0.30 -21.78 9.99
N GLU A 281 -0.58 -20.96 11.00
CA GLU A 281 -1.83 -20.21 11.11
C GLU A 281 -1.92 -19.11 10.05
N PHE A 282 -3.10 -18.94 9.46
CA PHE A 282 -3.38 -17.86 8.52
C PHE A 282 -3.34 -16.49 9.22
N PHE A 283 -3.98 -16.37 10.40
CA PHE A 283 -3.96 -15.17 11.22
C PHE A 283 -2.91 -15.27 12.33
N LYS A 284 -1.81 -14.55 12.16
CA LYS A 284 -0.76 -14.46 13.18
C LYS A 284 -1.17 -13.49 14.29
N LYS A 285 -0.83 -13.81 15.54
CA LYS A 285 -1.09 -12.95 16.70
C LYS A 285 0.12 -12.11 17.02
N PHE A 286 -0.09 -10.83 17.18
CA PHE A 286 0.94 -9.88 17.60
C PHE A 286 0.53 -9.19 18.90
N LYS A 287 1.54 -8.75 19.67
CA LYS A 287 1.33 -7.94 20.88
C LYS A 287 0.92 -6.52 20.50
N ASP A 288 0.22 -5.86 21.39
CA ASP A 288 -0.01 -4.42 21.31
C ASP A 288 1.31 -3.66 21.19
N GLY A 289 1.35 -2.65 20.34
CA GLY A 289 2.55 -1.89 19.99
C GLY A 289 3.53 -2.60 19.07
N SER A 290 3.18 -3.78 18.52
CA SER A 290 4.03 -4.47 17.54
C SER A 290 4.03 -3.72 16.21
N SER A 291 5.21 -3.41 15.67
CA SER A 291 5.37 -2.87 14.32
C SER A 291 5.12 -3.90 13.20
N LEU A 292 4.90 -5.16 13.57
CA LEU A 292 4.64 -6.26 12.64
C LEU A 292 3.16 -6.59 12.50
N ALA A 293 2.25 -5.77 13.04
CA ALA A 293 0.81 -6.08 13.03
C ALA A 293 0.25 -6.29 11.60
N TYR A 294 0.79 -5.61 10.59
CA TYR A 294 0.39 -5.84 9.20
C TYR A 294 0.64 -7.29 8.74
N SER A 295 1.65 -7.96 9.30
CA SER A 295 1.94 -9.37 9.04
C SER A 295 0.96 -10.35 9.72
N THR A 296 -0.13 -9.85 10.33
CA THR A 296 -1.22 -10.71 10.85
C THR A 296 -1.73 -11.67 9.79
N PHE A 297 -1.81 -11.22 8.55
CA PHE A 297 -2.21 -12.08 7.45
C PHE A 297 -1.00 -12.90 6.95
N MET A 298 -1.06 -14.21 7.14
CA MET A 298 -0.08 -15.17 6.64
C MET A 298 1.38 -14.97 7.12
N GLY A 299 1.63 -14.06 8.06
CA GLY A 299 2.96 -13.81 8.61
C GLY A 299 3.89 -12.96 7.74
N GLY A 300 3.37 -12.33 6.68
CA GLY A 300 4.13 -11.49 5.75
C GLY A 300 4.38 -12.14 4.39
N ASP A 301 5.39 -11.66 3.68
CA ASP A 301 5.67 -12.08 2.31
C ASP A 301 6.40 -13.42 2.23
N THR A 302 5.82 -14.36 1.50
CA THR A 302 6.44 -15.64 1.16
C THR A 302 6.42 -15.82 -0.35
N LYS A 303 7.32 -16.66 -0.87
CA LYS A 303 7.38 -16.92 -2.32
C LYS A 303 6.13 -17.66 -2.83
N LEU A 304 5.58 -18.56 -2.02
CA LEU A 304 4.32 -19.23 -2.31
C LEU A 304 3.57 -19.51 -1.00
N THR A 305 2.33 -19.11 -0.95
CA THR A 305 1.38 -19.47 0.10
C THR A 305 0.16 -20.12 -0.52
N GLN A 306 -0.19 -21.30 -0.06
CA GLN A 306 -1.43 -21.98 -0.42
C GLN A 306 -2.41 -21.87 0.75
N VAL A 307 -3.59 -21.35 0.47
CA VAL A 307 -4.67 -21.27 1.45
C VAL A 307 -5.83 -22.13 0.96
N ARG A 308 -6.23 -23.09 1.77
CA ARG A 308 -7.43 -23.88 1.54
C ARG A 308 -8.47 -23.52 2.58
N THR A 309 -9.71 -23.45 2.18
CA THR A 309 -10.83 -23.19 3.08
C THR A 309 -11.85 -24.33 2.98
N ASN A 310 -12.77 -24.38 3.93
CA ASN A 310 -13.90 -25.31 3.92
C ASN A 310 -14.99 -24.94 2.89
N VAL A 311 -14.79 -23.88 2.10
CA VAL A 311 -15.71 -23.48 1.03
C VAL A 311 -15.45 -24.34 -0.20
N CYS A 312 -16.34 -25.26 -0.50
CA CYS A 312 -16.19 -26.26 -1.57
C CYS A 312 -16.99 -25.86 -2.83
N ASN A 313 -16.62 -24.74 -3.46
CA ASN A 313 -17.27 -24.27 -4.69
C ASN A 313 -16.52 -24.64 -6.00
N GLY A 314 -15.40 -25.37 -5.90
CA GLY A 314 -14.58 -25.76 -7.04
C GLY A 314 -13.74 -24.66 -7.65
N ARG A 315 -13.82 -23.41 -7.14
CA ARG A 315 -13.05 -22.27 -7.67
C ARG A 315 -11.66 -22.21 -7.02
N ARG A 316 -10.70 -21.71 -7.80
CA ARG A 316 -9.32 -21.44 -7.36
C ARG A 316 -8.94 -20.02 -7.75
N LEU A 317 -8.27 -19.30 -6.87
CA LEU A 317 -7.72 -17.98 -7.11
C LEU A 317 -6.18 -18.07 -6.97
N ILE A 318 -5.47 -17.52 -7.94
CA ILE A 318 -4.02 -17.30 -7.88
C ILE A 318 -3.82 -15.78 -7.86
N ILE A 319 -3.11 -15.28 -6.86
CA ILE A 319 -2.75 -13.87 -6.74
C ILE A 319 -1.25 -13.77 -7.01
N LEU A 320 -0.89 -12.95 -7.98
CA LEU A 320 0.48 -12.57 -8.31
C LEU A 320 0.67 -11.11 -7.87
N LYS A 321 1.73 -10.82 -7.10
CA LYS A 321 2.05 -9.47 -6.65
C LYS A 321 3.52 -9.13 -6.88
#